data_d2bdd991c05f74d812e77c1e4af532a9
#
_entry.id   d2bdd991c05f74d812e77c1e4af532a9
#
_cell.length_a   1.000
_cell.length_b   1.000
_cell.length_c   1.000
_cell.angle_alpha   90.00
_cell.angle_beta   90.00
_cell.angle_gamma   90.00
#
_symmetry.space_group_name_H-M   'P 1'
#
loop_
_entity.id
_entity.type
_entity.pdbx_description
1 polymer ?
#
loop_
_entity_poly.entity_id
_entity_poly.type
_entity_poly.pdbx_seq_one_letter_code
_entity_poly.pdbx_strand_id
1 'polypeptide(L)'
;MTEPSLAPLRTAAVLLAAGHSRRWGADDKLLAPWNGRPLVSYAATLLCRVPVDLRAAMVHDPQVGAQIDQATLLSPDGDDQAGSLRAAVAWARQVGASRLLVLLGDMPFVTEGLAVTILDDCTDDTPSAARHPDGRPGAPACFPESLFPALSSLHGDRGAGELLQDATCVSAPAAELVDVDVPQDLSAG
;
A
#
# COMPACT_ATOMS: atom_id res chain seq x y z
N MET A 1 -25.05 21.60 -25.80
CA MET A 1 -24.78 21.07 -24.43
C MET A 1 -23.89 19.87 -24.62
N THR A 2 -22.59 20.05 -24.39
CA THR A 2 -21.60 18.97 -24.48
C THR A 2 -21.69 18.22 -23.17
N GLU A 3 -22.06 16.93 -23.21
CA GLU A 3 -21.99 16.08 -22.02
C GLU A 3 -20.54 16.08 -21.51
N PRO A 4 -20.30 16.20 -20.19
CA PRO A 4 -18.97 16.01 -19.66
C PRO A 4 -18.56 14.57 -19.97
N SER A 5 -17.52 14.41 -20.80
CA SER A 5 -16.86 13.13 -21.02
C SER A 5 -16.29 12.71 -19.65
N LEU A 6 -16.96 11.77 -18.98
CA LEU A 6 -16.42 11.11 -17.81
C LEU A 6 -15.17 10.38 -18.29
N ALA A 7 -14.00 10.93 -17.96
CA ALA A 7 -12.75 10.20 -18.14
C ALA A 7 -12.88 8.85 -17.41
N PRO A 8 -12.43 7.75 -18.01
CA PRO A 8 -12.52 6.45 -17.34
C PRO A 8 -11.81 6.53 -15.98
N LEU A 9 -12.50 6.03 -14.94
CA LEU A 9 -11.95 5.94 -13.59
C LEU A 9 -10.67 5.12 -13.65
N ARG A 10 -9.51 5.76 -13.38
CA ARG A 10 -8.22 5.09 -13.33
C ARG A 10 -7.93 4.67 -11.91
N THR A 11 -7.60 3.40 -11.73
CA THR A 11 -7.15 2.87 -10.45
C THR A 11 -5.64 2.73 -10.44
N ALA A 12 -4.99 3.27 -9.43
CA ALA A 12 -3.57 3.10 -9.18
C ALA A 12 -3.35 2.24 -7.94
N ALA A 13 -2.25 1.49 -7.93
CA ALA A 13 -1.75 0.82 -6.73
C ALA A 13 -0.34 1.28 -6.40
N VAL A 14 -0.05 1.43 -5.11
CA VAL A 14 1.28 1.75 -4.61
C VAL A 14 1.70 0.74 -3.56
N LEU A 15 2.92 0.24 -3.68
CA LEU A 15 3.59 -0.56 -2.67
C LEU A 15 4.49 0.35 -1.82
N LEU A 16 4.19 0.49 -0.54
CA LEU A 16 5.05 1.22 0.39
C LEU A 16 6.16 0.29 0.89
N ALA A 17 7.38 0.50 0.41
CA ALA A 17 8.57 -0.30 0.67
C ALA A 17 9.77 0.59 1.03
N ALA A 18 9.52 1.74 1.67
CA ALA A 18 10.54 2.71 2.08
C ALA A 18 10.69 2.82 3.61
N GLY A 19 10.14 1.88 4.38
CA GLY A 19 10.22 1.87 5.83
C GLY A 19 11.63 1.57 6.34
N HIS A 20 12.07 2.31 7.38
CA HIS A 20 13.36 2.03 8.02
C HIS A 20 13.25 0.82 8.95
N SER A 21 13.96 -0.24 8.64
CA SER A 21 13.98 -1.52 9.37
C SER A 21 14.76 -1.44 10.69
N ARG A 22 14.53 -0.43 11.54
CA ARG A 22 15.35 -0.10 12.75
C ARG A 22 15.52 -1.28 13.72
N ARG A 23 14.60 -2.26 13.72
CA ARG A 23 14.61 -3.45 14.61
C ARG A 23 15.39 -4.63 14.01
N TRP A 24 15.78 -4.55 12.74
CA TRP A 24 16.50 -5.62 12.03
C TRP A 24 18.04 -5.42 12.01
N GLY A 25 18.54 -4.38 12.70
CA GLY A 25 19.97 -4.08 12.75
C GLY A 25 20.46 -3.38 11.49
N ALA A 26 21.56 -3.89 10.90
CA ALA A 26 22.19 -3.28 9.72
C ALA A 26 21.53 -3.67 8.40
N ASP A 27 20.72 -4.72 8.38
CA ASP A 27 20.09 -5.26 7.18
C ASP A 27 18.66 -4.72 7.00
N ASP A 28 18.23 -4.52 5.75
CA ASP A 28 16.84 -4.15 5.47
C ASP A 28 15.94 -5.40 5.57
N LYS A 29 14.91 -5.34 6.44
CA LYS A 29 13.93 -6.43 6.62
C LYS A 29 13.28 -6.86 5.31
N LEU A 30 13.07 -5.92 4.38
CA LEU A 30 12.44 -6.17 3.09
C LEU A 30 13.31 -7.05 2.17
N LEU A 31 14.62 -7.10 2.41
CA LEU A 31 15.57 -7.97 1.71
C LEU A 31 15.82 -9.29 2.44
N ALA A 32 15.29 -9.46 3.66
CA ALA A 32 15.45 -10.70 4.42
C ALA A 32 14.91 -11.90 3.64
N PRO A 33 15.67 -13.02 3.57
CA PRO A 33 15.24 -14.20 2.85
C PRO A 33 14.11 -14.92 3.61
N TRP A 34 12.97 -15.11 2.94
CA TRP A 34 11.88 -15.95 3.40
C TRP A 34 11.50 -16.92 2.29
N ASN A 35 11.48 -18.22 2.60
CA ASN A 35 11.26 -19.30 1.62
C ASN A 35 12.08 -19.11 0.33
N GLY A 36 13.37 -18.71 0.47
CA GLY A 36 14.33 -18.55 -0.63
C GLY A 36 14.16 -17.29 -1.48
N ARG A 37 13.31 -16.35 -1.09
CA ARG A 37 13.08 -15.08 -1.80
C ARG A 37 13.11 -13.90 -0.81
N PRO A 38 13.51 -12.68 -1.25
CA PRO A 38 13.38 -11.48 -0.42
C PRO A 38 11.93 -11.25 0.01
N LEU A 39 11.71 -10.81 1.25
CA LEU A 39 10.38 -10.57 1.82
C LEU A 39 9.51 -9.67 0.92
N VAL A 40 10.04 -8.55 0.46
CA VAL A 40 9.32 -7.60 -0.39
C VAL A 40 8.82 -8.21 -1.70
N SER A 41 9.46 -9.27 -2.20
CA SER A 41 9.10 -9.90 -3.49
C SER A 41 7.69 -10.53 -3.48
N TYR A 42 7.15 -10.85 -2.30
CA TYR A 42 5.78 -11.35 -2.15
C TYR A 42 4.76 -10.25 -2.39
N ALA A 43 4.91 -9.12 -1.71
CA ALA A 43 4.07 -7.94 -1.90
C ALA A 43 4.25 -7.32 -3.31
N ALA A 44 5.46 -7.35 -3.87
CA ALA A 44 5.72 -6.95 -5.26
C ALA A 44 4.99 -7.87 -6.26
N THR A 45 4.96 -9.18 -6.00
CA THR A 45 4.18 -10.13 -6.82
C THR A 45 2.69 -9.82 -6.76
N LEU A 46 2.15 -9.49 -5.56
CA LEU A 46 0.76 -9.07 -5.41
C LEU A 46 0.49 -7.78 -6.21
N LEU A 47 1.37 -6.76 -6.09
CA LEU A 47 1.25 -5.51 -6.84
C LEU A 47 1.12 -5.74 -8.36
N CYS A 48 1.85 -6.72 -8.91
CA CYS A 48 1.77 -7.06 -10.33
C CYS A 48 0.44 -7.74 -10.71
N ARG A 49 -0.21 -8.45 -9.78
CA ARG A 49 -1.42 -9.24 -10.03
C ARG A 49 -2.71 -8.47 -9.85
N VAL A 50 -2.75 -7.49 -8.94
CA VAL A 50 -3.97 -6.71 -8.73
C VAL A 50 -4.42 -6.03 -10.02
N PRO A 51 -5.74 -6.01 -10.32
CA PRO A 51 -6.29 -5.48 -11.57
C PRO A 51 -6.39 -3.95 -11.51
N VAL A 52 -5.25 -3.27 -11.61
CA VAL A 52 -5.14 -1.80 -11.62
C VAL A 52 -4.48 -1.30 -12.89
N ASP A 53 -4.78 -0.06 -13.28
CA ASP A 53 -4.24 0.56 -14.50
C ASP A 53 -2.77 0.95 -14.35
N LEU A 54 -2.39 1.39 -13.15
CA LEU A 54 -1.08 1.99 -12.88
C LEU A 54 -0.48 1.44 -11.58
N ARG A 55 0.83 1.24 -11.59
CA ARG A 55 1.57 0.68 -10.45
C ARG A 55 2.79 1.52 -10.12
N ALA A 56 3.00 1.77 -8.81
CA ALA A 56 4.23 2.39 -8.31
C ALA A 56 4.70 1.69 -7.04
N ALA A 57 5.96 1.92 -6.69
CA ALA A 57 6.53 1.50 -5.42
C ALA A 57 7.37 2.62 -4.81
N MET A 58 7.13 2.92 -3.54
CA MET A 58 7.96 3.80 -2.73
C MET A 58 9.14 3.04 -2.20
N VAL A 59 10.35 3.46 -2.55
CA VAL A 59 11.59 2.78 -2.15
C VAL A 59 12.66 3.80 -1.75
N HIS A 60 13.42 3.47 -0.71
CA HIS A 60 14.66 4.18 -0.36
C HIS A 60 15.88 3.46 -0.89
N ASP A 61 15.91 2.14 -0.67
CA ASP A 61 17.04 1.30 -1.04
C ASP A 61 16.90 0.82 -2.50
N PRO A 62 17.88 1.10 -3.37
CA PRO A 62 17.90 0.58 -4.73
C PRO A 62 17.86 -0.97 -4.81
N GLN A 63 18.36 -1.67 -3.78
CA GLN A 63 18.31 -3.13 -3.73
C GLN A 63 16.89 -3.65 -3.51
N VAL A 64 16.09 -2.94 -2.70
CA VAL A 64 14.65 -3.21 -2.57
C VAL A 64 13.95 -2.92 -3.89
N GLY A 65 14.27 -1.78 -4.53
CA GLY A 65 13.73 -1.43 -5.84
C GLY A 65 14.02 -2.48 -6.92
N ALA A 66 15.18 -3.11 -6.89
CA ALA A 66 15.57 -4.17 -7.83
C ALA A 66 14.73 -5.47 -7.69
N GLN A 67 13.95 -5.61 -6.61
CA GLN A 67 13.03 -6.74 -6.39
C GLN A 67 11.61 -6.46 -6.90
N ILE A 68 11.34 -5.27 -7.44
CA ILE A 68 10.00 -4.81 -7.81
C ILE A 68 9.97 -4.57 -9.32
N ASP A 69 9.28 -5.44 -10.02
CA ASP A 69 9.08 -5.33 -11.45
C ASP A 69 7.77 -4.61 -11.80
N GLN A 70 7.66 -4.09 -13.01
CA GLN A 70 6.44 -3.54 -13.62
C GLN A 70 5.77 -2.40 -12.81
N ALA A 71 6.56 -1.66 -12.03
CA ALA A 71 6.09 -0.50 -11.27
C ALA A 71 7.01 0.71 -11.49
N THR A 72 6.45 1.91 -11.40
CA THR A 72 7.23 3.15 -11.34
C THR A 72 7.87 3.24 -9.96
N LEU A 73 9.20 3.26 -9.89
CA LEU A 73 9.91 3.47 -8.63
C LEU A 73 9.87 4.95 -8.26
N LEU A 74 9.46 5.24 -7.03
CA LEU A 74 9.33 6.58 -6.47
C LEU A 74 10.12 6.68 -5.18
N SER A 75 10.60 7.88 -4.89
CA SER A 75 11.24 8.19 -3.60
C SER A 75 10.23 8.88 -2.67
N PRO A 76 10.22 8.56 -1.36
CA PRO A 76 9.36 9.23 -0.41
C PRO A 76 9.75 10.71 -0.25
N ASP A 77 8.79 11.52 0.17
CA ASP A 77 8.98 12.92 0.55
C ASP A 77 9.34 13.00 2.04
N GLY A 78 10.63 12.86 2.34
CA GLY A 78 11.15 12.80 3.70
C GLY A 78 11.22 11.38 4.27
N ASP A 79 11.64 11.28 5.54
CA ASP A 79 11.97 10.01 6.22
C ASP A 79 10.81 9.48 7.09
N ASP A 80 9.67 10.17 7.11
CA ASP A 80 8.50 9.78 7.89
C ASP A 80 7.51 8.91 7.09
N GLN A 81 6.65 8.17 7.78
CA GLN A 81 5.66 7.32 7.14
C GLN A 81 4.67 8.15 6.30
N ALA A 82 4.32 9.35 6.75
CA ALA A 82 3.46 10.25 6.02
C ALA A 82 4.09 10.72 4.70
N GLY A 83 5.42 10.87 4.63
CA GLY A 83 6.15 11.24 3.42
C GLY A 83 5.97 10.25 2.27
N SER A 84 5.97 8.95 2.58
CA SER A 84 5.69 7.92 1.58
C SER A 84 4.27 8.03 1.02
N LEU A 85 3.28 8.27 1.90
CA LEU A 85 1.88 8.46 1.46
C LEU A 85 1.69 9.75 0.68
N ARG A 86 2.30 10.87 1.09
CA ARG A 86 2.24 12.15 0.35
C ARG A 86 2.79 12.00 -1.05
N ALA A 87 3.96 11.38 -1.20
CA ALA A 87 4.57 11.14 -2.50
C ALA A 87 3.72 10.20 -3.38
N ALA A 88 3.11 9.16 -2.80
CA ALA A 88 2.19 8.26 -3.49
C ALA A 88 0.96 9.00 -4.03
N VAL A 89 0.35 9.86 -3.21
CA VAL A 89 -0.81 10.66 -3.61
C VAL A 89 -0.44 11.71 -4.67
N ALA A 90 0.72 12.35 -4.54
CA ALA A 90 1.22 13.29 -5.55
C ALA A 90 1.38 12.61 -6.91
N TRP A 91 1.96 11.40 -6.93
CA TRP A 91 2.06 10.59 -8.14
C TRP A 91 0.68 10.18 -8.67
N ALA A 92 -0.23 9.68 -7.81
CA ALA A 92 -1.57 9.28 -8.22
C ALA A 92 -2.34 10.42 -8.90
N ARG A 93 -2.25 11.64 -8.35
CA ARG A 93 -2.80 12.85 -8.98
C ARG A 93 -2.17 13.15 -10.32
N GLN A 94 -0.83 13.09 -10.41
CA GLN A 94 -0.10 13.36 -11.65
C GLN A 94 -0.52 12.43 -12.79
N VAL A 95 -0.80 11.16 -12.49
CA VAL A 95 -1.21 10.16 -13.48
C VAL A 95 -2.73 10.10 -13.69
N GLY A 96 -3.49 10.95 -12.99
CA GLY A 96 -4.95 11.05 -13.13
C GLY A 96 -5.69 9.84 -12.55
N ALA A 97 -5.19 9.27 -11.46
CA ALA A 97 -5.87 8.19 -10.76
C ALA A 97 -7.01 8.75 -9.89
N SER A 98 -8.18 8.12 -9.96
CA SER A 98 -9.35 8.42 -9.13
C SER A 98 -9.42 7.57 -7.86
N ARG A 99 -8.64 6.48 -7.80
CA ARG A 99 -8.51 5.57 -6.64
C ARG A 99 -7.06 5.15 -6.47
N LEU A 100 -6.63 5.01 -5.21
CA LEU A 100 -5.28 4.58 -4.85
C LEU A 100 -5.34 3.42 -3.86
N LEU A 101 -4.99 2.22 -4.32
CA LEU A 101 -4.75 1.06 -3.46
C LEU A 101 -3.35 1.18 -2.84
N VAL A 102 -3.27 1.09 -1.52
CA VAL A 102 -2.02 1.10 -0.75
C VAL A 102 -1.74 -0.30 -0.21
N LEU A 103 -0.60 -0.85 -0.59
CA LEU A 103 -0.04 -2.11 -0.12
C LEU A 103 1.24 -1.84 0.70
N LEU A 104 1.56 -2.71 1.66
CA LEU A 104 2.80 -2.62 2.45
C LEU A 104 3.78 -3.72 2.05
N GLY A 105 5.07 -3.37 1.98
CA GLY A 105 6.14 -4.28 1.56
C GLY A 105 6.45 -5.39 2.57
N ASP A 106 6.04 -5.20 3.81
CA ASP A 106 6.23 -6.11 4.94
C ASP A 106 5.01 -6.99 5.28
N MET A 107 3.96 -6.94 4.43
CA MET A 107 2.77 -7.80 4.52
C MET A 107 2.78 -8.89 3.43
N PRO A 108 3.59 -9.93 3.54
CA PRO A 108 3.80 -10.92 2.47
C PRO A 108 2.62 -11.86 2.24
N PHE A 109 1.69 -11.94 3.19
CA PHE A 109 0.59 -12.92 3.18
C PHE A 109 -0.71 -12.36 2.62
N VAL A 110 -0.77 -11.05 2.30
CA VAL A 110 -1.95 -10.44 1.70
C VAL A 110 -2.27 -11.12 0.37
N THR A 111 -3.50 -11.61 0.24
CA THR A 111 -3.95 -12.32 -0.97
C THR A 111 -4.46 -11.35 -2.04
N GLU A 112 -4.42 -11.80 -3.30
CA GLU A 112 -5.02 -11.08 -4.42
C GLU A 112 -6.53 -10.91 -4.20
N GLY A 113 -7.22 -11.94 -3.68
CA GLY A 113 -8.65 -11.88 -3.40
C GLY A 113 -9.02 -10.77 -2.40
N LEU A 114 -8.24 -10.62 -1.32
CA LEU A 114 -8.44 -9.54 -0.37
C LEU A 114 -8.24 -8.16 -1.01
N ALA A 115 -7.15 -8.00 -1.77
CA ALA A 115 -6.84 -6.74 -2.44
C ALA A 115 -7.93 -6.35 -3.47
N VAL A 116 -8.45 -7.32 -4.23
CA VAL A 116 -9.54 -7.10 -5.19
C VAL A 116 -10.82 -6.71 -4.46
N THR A 117 -11.20 -7.39 -3.38
CA THR A 117 -12.39 -7.03 -2.60
C THR A 117 -12.28 -5.60 -2.05
N ILE A 118 -11.10 -5.20 -1.56
CA ILE A 118 -10.86 -3.83 -1.10
C ILE A 118 -11.00 -2.82 -2.25
N LEU A 119 -10.52 -3.15 -3.45
CA LEU A 119 -10.69 -2.29 -4.63
C LEU A 119 -12.17 -2.13 -5.00
N ASP A 120 -12.93 -3.23 -4.99
CA ASP A 120 -14.34 -3.25 -5.39
C ASP A 120 -15.23 -2.51 -4.38
N ASP A 121 -14.91 -2.60 -3.09
CA ASP A 121 -15.66 -1.94 -2.02
C ASP A 121 -15.31 -0.44 -1.85
N CYS A 122 -14.26 0.06 -2.51
CA CYS A 122 -13.92 1.49 -2.52
C CYS A 122 -14.84 2.24 -3.48
N THR A 123 -15.61 3.19 -2.95
CA THR A 123 -16.47 4.07 -3.75
C THR A 123 -15.79 5.42 -4.01
N ASP A 124 -16.46 6.35 -4.69
CA ASP A 124 -15.90 7.68 -4.96
C ASP A 124 -15.77 8.56 -3.71
N ASP A 125 -16.56 8.26 -2.66
CA ASP A 125 -16.61 9.03 -1.42
C ASP A 125 -16.17 8.24 -0.18
N THR A 126 -16.12 6.90 -0.26
CA THR A 126 -15.87 6.04 0.91
C THR A 126 -14.64 5.16 0.66
N PRO A 127 -13.60 5.26 1.50
CA PRO A 127 -12.46 4.36 1.42
C PRO A 127 -12.85 2.94 1.85
N SER A 128 -12.04 1.96 1.47
CA SER A 128 -12.15 0.58 1.94
C SER A 128 -10.82 0.11 2.51
N ALA A 129 -10.84 -0.79 3.49
CA ALA A 129 -9.64 -1.24 4.17
C ALA A 129 -9.81 -2.64 4.76
N ALA A 130 -8.71 -3.34 4.95
CA ALA A 130 -8.72 -4.57 5.72
C ALA A 130 -9.07 -4.28 7.20
N ARG A 131 -9.88 -5.16 7.81
CA ARG A 131 -10.13 -5.14 9.25
C ARG A 131 -9.09 -5.99 9.96
N HIS A 132 -8.20 -5.35 10.69
CA HIS A 132 -7.18 -6.04 11.48
C HIS A 132 -7.76 -6.74 12.71
N PRO A 133 -7.01 -7.71 13.31
CA PRO A 133 -7.49 -8.49 14.46
C PRO A 133 -7.87 -7.66 15.69
N ASP A 134 -7.29 -6.45 15.85
CA ASP A 134 -7.64 -5.49 16.89
C ASP A 134 -8.94 -4.71 16.60
N GLY A 135 -9.60 -5.00 15.48
CA GLY A 135 -10.84 -4.37 15.02
C GLY A 135 -10.65 -3.07 14.25
N ARG A 136 -9.42 -2.57 14.12
CA ARG A 136 -9.14 -1.31 13.41
C ARG A 136 -9.00 -1.53 11.90
N PRO A 137 -9.43 -0.57 11.08
CA PRO A 137 -9.12 -0.58 9.67
C PRO A 137 -7.65 -0.22 9.43
N GLY A 138 -7.04 -0.87 8.44
CA GLY A 138 -5.65 -0.65 8.09
C GLY A 138 -5.30 -1.18 6.71
N ALA A 139 -4.00 -1.20 6.37
CA ALA A 139 -3.55 -1.74 5.10
C ALA A 139 -3.80 -3.26 5.00
N PRO A 140 -4.06 -3.78 3.78
CA PRO A 140 -4.25 -3.05 2.54
C PRO A 140 -5.50 -2.16 2.57
N ALA A 141 -5.42 -0.98 1.94
CA ALA A 141 -6.51 -0.02 1.93
C ALA A 141 -6.61 0.71 0.58
N CYS A 142 -7.82 1.04 0.15
CA CYS A 142 -8.06 1.82 -1.06
C CYS A 142 -8.71 3.16 -0.69
N PHE A 143 -8.14 4.23 -1.25
CA PHE A 143 -8.59 5.60 -1.01
C PHE A 143 -9.13 6.21 -2.30
N PRO A 144 -10.33 6.82 -2.26
CA PRO A 144 -10.84 7.62 -3.38
C PRO A 144 -10.12 8.96 -3.51
N GLU A 145 -10.20 9.57 -4.68
CA GLU A 145 -9.61 10.88 -4.98
C GLU A 145 -10.09 11.98 -4.01
N SER A 146 -11.32 11.88 -3.53
CA SER A 146 -11.90 12.82 -2.54
C SER A 146 -11.06 12.91 -1.25
N LEU A 147 -10.34 11.86 -0.87
CA LEU A 147 -9.44 11.82 0.30
C LEU A 147 -7.99 12.22 0.00
N PHE A 148 -7.59 12.41 -1.26
CA PHE A 148 -6.22 12.78 -1.61
C PHE A 148 -5.75 14.10 -0.95
N PRO A 149 -6.59 15.15 -0.81
CA PRO A 149 -6.19 16.35 -0.07
C PRO A 149 -5.84 16.05 1.40
N ALA A 150 -6.65 15.22 2.07
CA ALA A 150 -6.42 14.84 3.47
C ALA A 150 -5.14 13.99 3.61
N LEU A 151 -4.93 13.02 2.74
CA LEU A 151 -3.69 12.21 2.69
C LEU A 151 -2.45 13.08 2.44
N SER A 152 -2.56 14.11 1.57
CA SER A 152 -1.45 15.02 1.29
C SER A 152 -1.10 15.93 2.47
N SER A 153 -2.00 16.09 3.45
CA SER A 153 -1.80 16.91 4.65
C SER A 153 -1.29 16.13 5.86
N LEU A 154 -1.07 14.82 5.73
CA LEU A 154 -0.50 13.99 6.80
C LEU A 154 0.94 14.40 7.11
N HIS A 155 1.31 14.36 8.39
CA HIS A 155 2.65 14.70 8.87
C HIS A 155 3.14 13.74 9.96
N GLY A 156 4.45 13.49 9.98
CA GLY A 156 5.12 12.67 10.98
C GLY A 156 4.75 11.19 10.86
N ASP A 157 4.72 10.50 11.99
CA ASP A 157 4.42 9.06 12.04
C ASP A 157 2.91 8.75 12.02
N ARG A 158 2.08 9.75 11.71
CA ARG A 158 0.64 9.52 11.52
C ARG A 158 0.41 8.84 10.18
N GLY A 159 0.03 7.57 10.24
CA GLY A 159 -0.49 6.84 9.09
C GLY A 159 -1.90 7.31 8.71
N ALA A 160 -2.42 6.75 7.63
CA ALA A 160 -3.78 7.05 7.14
C ALA A 160 -4.92 6.50 8.02
N GLY A 161 -4.61 5.89 9.17
CA GLY A 161 -5.61 5.22 10.03
C GLY A 161 -6.79 6.11 10.46
N GLU A 162 -6.54 7.42 10.72
CA GLU A 162 -7.61 8.36 11.06
C GLU A 162 -8.59 8.58 9.89
N LEU A 163 -8.13 8.47 8.65
CA LEU A 163 -8.94 8.63 7.45
C LEU A 163 -9.72 7.36 7.09
N LEU A 164 -9.47 6.27 7.79
CA LEU A 164 -10.13 4.97 7.59
C LEU A 164 -11.24 4.70 8.62
N GLN A 165 -11.54 5.63 9.55
CA GLN A 165 -12.54 5.40 10.61
C GLN A 165 -13.91 5.06 10.04
N ASP A 166 -14.30 5.67 8.91
CA ASP A 166 -15.57 5.44 8.23
C ASP A 166 -15.40 4.53 6.99
N ALA A 167 -14.30 3.80 6.89
CA ALA A 167 -14.02 2.92 5.75
C ALA A 167 -14.96 1.71 5.74
N THR A 168 -15.32 1.26 4.54
CA THR A 168 -15.87 -0.09 4.35
C THR A 168 -14.79 -1.10 4.73
N CYS A 169 -15.06 -1.89 5.77
CA CYS A 169 -14.08 -2.83 6.31
C CYS A 169 -14.26 -4.23 5.73
N VAL A 170 -13.22 -4.74 5.09
CA VAL A 170 -13.14 -6.10 4.56
C VAL A 170 -12.52 -7.02 5.60
N SER A 171 -13.25 -8.07 5.99
CA SER A 171 -12.72 -9.07 6.92
C SER A 171 -11.80 -10.05 6.19
N ALA A 172 -10.65 -10.35 6.80
CA ALA A 172 -9.69 -11.34 6.31
C ALA A 172 -9.19 -12.22 7.45
N PRO A 173 -8.68 -13.44 7.15
CA PRO A 173 -7.98 -14.23 8.14
C PRO A 173 -6.81 -13.45 8.75
N ALA A 174 -6.61 -13.54 10.07
CA ALA A 174 -5.54 -12.83 10.75
C ALA A 174 -4.15 -13.13 10.15
N ALA A 175 -3.94 -14.35 9.66
CA ALA A 175 -2.70 -14.77 9.01
C ALA A 175 -2.39 -13.98 7.71
N GLU A 176 -3.40 -13.46 6.99
CA GLU A 176 -3.19 -12.63 5.81
C GLU A 176 -2.74 -11.21 6.14
N LEU A 177 -2.97 -10.75 7.38
CA LEU A 177 -2.74 -9.38 7.83
C LEU A 177 -1.53 -9.24 8.76
N VAL A 178 -0.62 -10.21 8.73
CA VAL A 178 0.61 -10.18 9.54
C VAL A 178 1.61 -9.22 8.92
N ASP A 179 2.02 -8.20 9.70
CA ASP A 179 3.21 -7.39 9.45
C ASP A 179 4.43 -8.14 9.95
N VAL A 180 5.44 -8.29 9.12
CA VAL A 180 6.72 -8.89 9.52
C VAL A 180 7.59 -7.81 10.15
N ASP A 181 7.58 -7.71 11.47
CA ASP A 181 8.36 -6.73 12.23
C ASP A 181 9.65 -7.28 12.82
N VAL A 182 9.69 -8.58 13.07
CA VAL A 182 10.85 -9.29 13.62
C VAL A 182 11.05 -10.63 12.89
N PRO A 183 12.28 -11.21 12.87
CA PRO A 183 12.54 -12.46 12.17
C PRO A 183 11.62 -13.63 12.55
N GLN A 184 11.11 -13.63 13.79
CA GLN A 184 10.21 -14.66 14.30
C GLN A 184 8.84 -14.67 13.62
N ASP A 185 8.38 -13.53 13.09
CA ASP A 185 7.10 -13.41 12.39
C ASP A 185 7.10 -14.23 11.09
N LEU A 186 8.27 -14.45 10.50
CA LEU A 186 8.45 -15.31 9.32
C LEU A 186 8.19 -16.80 9.60
N SER A 187 8.16 -17.22 10.87
CA SER A 187 7.94 -18.60 11.28
C SER A 187 6.45 -18.93 11.51
N ALA A 188 5.57 -17.94 11.44
CA ALA A 188 4.14 -18.05 11.74
C ALA A 188 3.25 -18.28 10.51
N GLY A 189 3.83 -18.34 9.31
CA GLY A 189 3.13 -18.48 8.03
C GLY A 189 3.38 -19.82 7.34
#